data_d34bf0af82724286186af82f6c39899d
#
_entry.id   d34bf0af82724286186af82f6c39899d
#
_cell.length_a   1.000
_cell.length_b   1.000
_cell.length_c   1.000
_cell.angle_alpha   90.00
_cell.angle_beta   90.00
_cell.angle_gamma   90.00
#
_symmetry.space_group_name_H-M   'P 1'
#
loop_
_entity.id
_entity.type
_entity.pdbx_description
1 polymer ?
#
loop_
_entity_poly.entity_id
_entity_poly.type
_entity_poly.pdbx_seq_one_letter_code
_entity_poly.pdbx_strand_id
1 'polypeptide(L)'
;MSIASAADGYKLWYEAVGDGPALVFPARLRSEFAALGAALADRYRVVRYKPRQVVGVLEAEEEAGGPWDPAGFDRYPLEVEVADLHAVADAAGVGEFVIAGYSGMAALAAFLAPVSDRAVGLLVGGFPLLAGSDYWLGFEEGARASLIQAGLADKAVEHQLGRLLYREWGRRDDTAALAALSGPKVVWFGSRDCEPDCRMYDFVGGAAIARQIRSRAAQLGEAGFEVIEIDGQDHIGALATTEVVAPQLIAALMKAGW
;
A
#
# COMPACT_ATOMS: atom_id res chain seq x y z
N MET A 1 4.15 -15.38 15.05
CA MET A 1 4.29 -13.91 15.17
C MET A 1 5.78 -13.63 15.36
N SER A 2 6.33 -12.77 14.53
CA SER A 2 7.77 -12.45 14.55
C SER A 2 7.99 -10.95 14.70
N ILE A 3 9.15 -10.57 15.21
CA ILE A 3 9.55 -9.18 15.43
C ILE A 3 10.87 -8.95 14.71
N ALA A 4 10.90 -7.95 13.84
CA ALA A 4 12.11 -7.37 13.29
C ALA A 4 12.57 -6.21 14.19
N SER A 5 13.87 -5.93 14.18
CA SER A 5 14.44 -4.79 14.91
C SER A 5 15.04 -3.82 13.91
N ALA A 6 14.52 -2.60 13.86
CA ALA A 6 15.12 -1.52 13.11
C ALA A 6 16.49 -1.11 13.71
N ALA A 7 17.30 -0.38 12.96
CA ALA A 7 18.64 0.03 13.38
C ALA A 7 18.64 0.90 14.65
N ASP A 8 17.57 1.66 14.89
CA ASP A 8 17.36 2.47 16.09
C ASP A 8 16.77 1.70 17.26
N GLY A 9 16.56 0.38 17.10
CA GLY A 9 16.00 -0.51 18.12
C GLY A 9 14.47 -0.60 18.13
N TYR A 10 13.76 0.15 17.25
CA TYR A 10 12.31 0.05 17.14
C TYR A 10 11.90 -1.38 16.74
N LYS A 11 10.79 -1.87 17.29
CA LYS A 11 10.30 -3.23 17.08
C LYS A 11 9.15 -3.23 16.08
N LEU A 12 9.33 -3.96 15.00
CA LEU A 12 8.36 -4.08 13.91
C LEU A 12 7.75 -5.46 13.92
N TRP A 13 6.44 -5.51 14.02
CA TRP A 13 5.73 -6.78 13.80
C TRP A 13 5.84 -7.19 12.33
N TYR A 14 6.08 -8.48 12.10
CA TYR A 14 5.92 -9.09 10.79
C TYR A 14 5.45 -10.54 10.89
N GLU A 15 4.90 -11.03 9.79
CA GLU A 15 4.59 -12.43 9.55
C GLU A 15 5.06 -12.80 8.15
N ALA A 16 5.65 -13.98 8.02
CA ALA A 16 6.09 -14.54 6.75
C ALA A 16 5.51 -15.94 6.57
N VAL A 17 4.87 -16.20 5.43
CA VAL A 17 4.25 -17.48 5.07
C VAL A 17 4.63 -17.86 3.64
N GLY A 18 4.64 -19.15 3.36
CA GLY A 18 5.00 -19.69 2.05
C GLY A 18 6.49 -19.58 1.73
N ASP A 19 6.84 -20.12 0.56
CA ASP A 19 8.18 -20.15 0.01
C ASP A 19 8.15 -19.69 -1.47
N GLY A 20 9.31 -19.28 -2.00
CA GLY A 20 9.43 -18.80 -3.39
C GLY A 20 9.74 -17.31 -3.48
N PRO A 21 9.49 -16.68 -4.63
CA PRO A 21 9.72 -15.25 -4.83
C PRO A 21 8.92 -14.40 -3.83
N ALA A 22 9.51 -13.29 -3.34
CA ALA A 22 8.96 -12.59 -2.20
C ALA A 22 7.98 -11.48 -2.59
N LEU A 23 6.85 -11.43 -1.88
CA LEU A 23 5.88 -10.34 -1.91
C LEU A 23 5.84 -9.71 -0.51
N VAL A 24 6.07 -8.41 -0.41
CA VAL A 24 6.08 -7.68 0.87
C VAL A 24 4.91 -6.70 0.92
N PHE A 25 4.09 -6.84 1.95
CA PHE A 25 2.89 -6.04 2.17
C PHE A 25 3.03 -5.20 3.44
N PRO A 26 3.16 -3.86 3.37
CA PRO A 26 2.84 -3.02 4.50
C PRO A 26 1.35 -3.17 4.83
N ALA A 27 1.01 -3.25 6.11
CA ALA A 27 -0.35 -3.49 6.60
C ALA A 27 -0.65 -2.60 7.80
N ARG A 28 -1.83 -2.00 7.86
CA ARG A 28 -2.28 -1.19 9.00
C ARG A 28 -2.69 -2.06 10.19
N LEU A 29 -3.31 -3.20 9.88
CA LEU A 29 -3.77 -4.17 10.85
C LEU A 29 -3.11 -5.52 10.58
N ARG A 30 -2.87 -6.31 11.62
CA ARG A 30 -2.33 -7.67 11.47
C ARG A 30 -3.20 -8.58 10.62
N SER A 31 -4.51 -8.35 10.61
CA SER A 31 -5.46 -9.07 9.75
C SER A 31 -5.47 -8.59 8.29
N GLU A 32 -4.99 -7.38 8.02
CA GLU A 32 -4.96 -6.84 6.67
C GLU A 32 -4.07 -7.72 5.77
N PHE A 33 -4.56 -8.03 4.58
CA PHE A 33 -3.94 -8.96 3.61
C PHE A 33 -3.77 -10.41 4.08
N ALA A 34 -4.32 -10.83 5.24
CA ALA A 34 -4.13 -12.20 5.74
C ALA A 34 -4.72 -13.23 4.77
N ALA A 35 -5.96 -13.03 4.31
CA ALA A 35 -6.61 -13.94 3.37
C ALA A 35 -5.93 -13.95 1.99
N LEU A 36 -5.60 -12.78 1.45
CA LEU A 36 -4.89 -12.66 0.18
C LEU A 36 -3.48 -13.29 0.29
N GLY A 37 -2.76 -13.00 1.37
CA GLY A 37 -1.44 -13.57 1.62
C GLY A 37 -1.48 -15.09 1.71
N ALA A 38 -2.48 -15.66 2.39
CA ALA A 38 -2.66 -17.13 2.45
C ALA A 38 -2.93 -17.73 1.06
N ALA A 39 -3.76 -17.06 0.23
CA ALA A 39 -4.06 -17.50 -1.12
C ALA A 39 -2.85 -17.42 -2.08
N LEU A 40 -1.86 -16.58 -1.80
CA LEU A 40 -0.63 -16.45 -2.57
C LEU A 40 0.51 -17.36 -2.06
N ALA A 41 0.43 -17.85 -0.83
CA ALA A 41 1.52 -18.52 -0.11
C ALA A 41 1.93 -19.89 -0.71
N ASP A 42 1.10 -20.50 -1.54
CA ASP A 42 1.46 -21.75 -2.24
C ASP A 42 2.58 -21.55 -3.29
N ARG A 43 2.81 -20.32 -3.72
CA ARG A 43 3.77 -19.98 -4.78
C ARG A 43 4.78 -18.91 -4.38
N TYR A 44 4.44 -18.09 -3.42
CA TYR A 44 5.21 -16.91 -3.04
C TYR A 44 5.52 -16.90 -1.56
N ARG A 45 6.68 -16.37 -1.21
CA ARG A 45 6.94 -15.99 0.17
C ARG A 45 6.26 -14.65 0.45
N VAL A 46 5.16 -14.70 1.16
CA VAL A 46 4.38 -13.51 1.52
C VAL A 46 4.83 -13.01 2.88
N VAL A 47 5.35 -11.78 2.92
CA VAL A 47 5.74 -11.08 4.14
C VAL A 47 4.77 -9.93 4.38
N ARG A 48 4.10 -9.91 5.53
CA ARG A 48 3.27 -8.79 5.96
C ARG A 48 3.92 -8.13 7.16
N TYR A 49 3.96 -6.82 7.20
CA TYR A 49 4.53 -6.10 8.32
C TYR A 49 3.73 -4.84 8.62
N LYS A 50 3.81 -4.35 9.86
CA LYS A 50 3.21 -3.08 10.24
C LYS A 50 4.27 -1.99 10.20
N PRO A 51 4.16 -1.02 9.27
CA PRO A 51 5.01 0.16 9.24
C PRO A 51 4.83 0.96 10.53
N ARG A 52 5.93 1.47 11.13
CA ARG A 52 5.85 2.24 12.39
C ARG A 52 5.05 3.53 12.25
N GLN A 53 5.05 4.11 11.06
CA GLN A 53 4.42 5.40 10.78
C GLN A 53 2.93 5.27 10.43
N VAL A 54 2.42 4.07 10.35
CA VAL A 54 0.97 3.88 10.29
C VAL A 54 0.44 4.10 11.70
N VAL A 55 -0.23 5.22 11.90
CA VAL A 55 -0.93 5.51 13.14
C VAL A 55 -2.06 4.48 13.26
N GLY A 56 -1.76 3.42 13.97
CA GLY A 56 -2.64 2.28 14.10
C GLY A 56 -3.76 2.57 15.06
N VAL A 57 -4.95 2.32 14.61
CA VAL A 57 -6.13 2.73 15.32
C VAL A 57 -6.65 1.65 16.27
N LEU A 58 -6.40 0.38 16.03
CA LEU A 58 -7.15 -0.68 16.72
C LEU A 58 -6.30 -1.73 17.43
N GLU A 59 -5.00 -1.80 17.17
CA GLU A 59 -4.12 -2.82 17.76
C GLU A 59 -2.90 -2.19 18.46
N ALA A 60 -2.95 -0.91 18.79
CA ALA A 60 -1.82 -0.16 19.38
C ALA A 60 -1.32 -0.76 20.69
N GLU A 61 -2.22 -1.33 21.50
CA GLU A 61 -1.87 -1.97 22.77
C GLU A 61 -1.08 -3.28 22.59
N GLU A 62 -1.18 -3.89 21.41
CA GLU A 62 -0.47 -5.13 21.06
C GLU A 62 0.84 -4.87 20.28
N GLU A 63 1.13 -3.62 19.96
CA GLU A 63 2.27 -3.24 19.14
C GLU A 63 3.59 -3.30 19.91
N ALA A 64 4.57 -3.99 19.33
CA ALA A 64 5.87 -4.13 19.97
C ALA A 64 6.63 -2.80 20.09
N GLY A 65 6.44 -1.89 19.13
CA GLY A 65 7.10 -0.58 19.07
C GLY A 65 6.30 0.57 19.70
N GLY A 66 5.02 0.33 20.00
CA GLY A 66 4.10 1.37 20.48
C GLY A 66 3.59 2.29 19.36
N PRO A 67 2.79 3.28 19.69
CA PRO A 67 2.26 4.24 18.73
C PRO A 67 3.37 5.15 18.20
N TRP A 68 3.25 5.50 16.92
CA TRP A 68 4.11 6.50 16.29
C TRP A 68 3.46 7.89 16.36
N ASP A 69 4.20 8.89 16.87
CA ASP A 69 3.73 10.27 16.92
C ASP A 69 4.29 11.10 15.74
N PRO A 70 3.45 11.54 14.79
CA PRO A 70 3.89 12.36 13.66
C PRO A 70 4.11 13.83 14.02
N ALA A 71 3.82 14.28 15.23
CA ALA A 71 3.84 15.69 15.61
C ALA A 71 5.23 16.35 15.50
N GLY A 72 6.30 15.54 15.58
CA GLY A 72 7.69 16.00 15.45
C GLY A 72 8.18 16.17 14.01
N PHE A 73 7.34 15.90 13.00
CA PHE A 73 7.75 15.90 11.60
C PHE A 73 7.06 17.01 10.80
N ASP A 74 7.85 17.74 10.02
CA ASP A 74 7.40 18.70 9.01
C ASP A 74 7.34 18.10 7.59
N ARG A 75 7.93 16.91 7.40
CA ARG A 75 7.93 16.09 6.18
C ARG A 75 7.73 14.62 6.52
N TYR A 76 7.45 13.81 5.51
CA TYR A 76 7.37 12.36 5.68
C TYR A 76 8.79 11.78 5.86
N PRO A 77 9.08 11.04 6.93
CA PRO A 77 10.41 10.50 7.20
C PRO A 77 10.68 9.22 6.37
N LEU A 78 10.81 9.36 5.06
CA LEU A 78 10.95 8.28 4.07
C LEU A 78 12.13 7.35 4.38
N GLU A 79 13.25 7.91 4.83
CA GLU A 79 14.46 7.14 5.16
C GLU A 79 14.21 6.12 6.28
N VAL A 80 13.35 6.45 7.22
CA VAL A 80 12.93 5.56 8.30
C VAL A 80 12.08 4.43 7.76
N GLU A 81 11.11 4.74 6.90
CA GLU A 81 10.26 3.73 6.27
C GLU A 81 11.06 2.74 5.40
N VAL A 82 12.02 3.23 4.62
CA VAL A 82 12.89 2.37 3.81
C VAL A 82 13.74 1.48 4.71
N ALA A 83 14.34 2.03 5.77
CA ALA A 83 15.15 1.26 6.71
C ALA A 83 14.31 0.19 7.44
N ASP A 84 13.09 0.50 7.82
CA ASP A 84 12.17 -0.43 8.45
C ASP A 84 11.75 -1.57 7.50
N LEU A 85 11.40 -1.23 6.26
CA LEU A 85 11.09 -2.21 5.21
C LEU A 85 12.28 -3.19 5.01
N HIS A 86 13.50 -2.67 4.95
CA HIS A 86 14.70 -3.49 4.80
C HIS A 86 14.97 -4.35 6.04
N ALA A 87 14.79 -3.82 7.25
CA ALA A 87 14.94 -4.60 8.48
C ALA A 87 13.93 -5.76 8.56
N VAL A 88 12.71 -5.54 8.10
CA VAL A 88 11.70 -6.60 8.00
C VAL A 88 12.10 -7.64 6.94
N ALA A 89 12.54 -7.21 5.77
CA ALA A 89 12.98 -8.11 4.71
C ALA A 89 14.17 -8.98 5.17
N ASP A 90 15.15 -8.40 5.87
CA ASP A 90 16.28 -9.13 6.45
C ASP A 90 15.81 -10.17 7.48
N ALA A 91 14.94 -9.77 8.42
CA ALA A 91 14.40 -10.66 9.43
C ALA A 91 13.56 -11.81 8.84
N ALA A 92 12.93 -11.57 7.69
CA ALA A 92 12.17 -12.55 6.93
C ALA A 92 13.05 -13.41 6.00
N GLY A 93 14.36 -13.13 5.89
CA GLY A 93 15.29 -13.84 4.99
C GLY A 93 15.02 -13.55 3.50
N VAL A 94 14.57 -12.34 3.19
CA VAL A 94 14.22 -11.89 1.83
C VAL A 94 15.28 -10.93 1.31
N GLY A 95 15.80 -11.16 0.12
CA GLY A 95 16.72 -10.25 -0.58
C GLY A 95 15.96 -9.21 -1.41
N GLU A 96 15.63 -9.56 -2.65
CA GLU A 96 14.78 -8.75 -3.52
C GLU A 96 13.32 -9.13 -3.35
N PHE A 97 12.41 -8.20 -3.58
CA PHE A 97 10.97 -8.43 -3.43
C PHE A 97 10.13 -7.55 -4.34
N VAL A 98 8.90 -7.97 -4.57
CA VAL A 98 7.84 -7.13 -5.09
C VAL A 98 7.10 -6.55 -3.89
N ILE A 99 7.02 -5.22 -3.80
CA ILE A 99 6.21 -4.58 -2.77
C ILE A 99 4.76 -4.47 -3.25
N ALA A 100 3.81 -4.74 -2.36
CA ALA A 100 2.40 -4.78 -2.70
C ALA A 100 1.56 -4.06 -1.66
N GLY A 101 0.46 -3.46 -2.07
CA GLY A 101 -0.47 -2.81 -1.15
C GLY A 101 -1.84 -2.58 -1.76
N TYR A 102 -2.81 -2.26 -0.91
CA TYR A 102 -4.17 -1.92 -1.32
C TYR A 102 -4.61 -0.61 -0.68
N SER A 103 -5.35 0.24 -1.41
CA SER A 103 -5.88 1.51 -0.88
C SER A 103 -4.76 2.39 -0.28
N GLY A 104 -4.87 2.83 0.97
CA GLY A 104 -3.83 3.64 1.62
C GLY A 104 -2.45 2.95 1.71
N MET A 105 -2.41 1.62 1.87
CA MET A 105 -1.13 0.87 1.85
C MET A 105 -0.55 0.74 0.44
N ALA A 106 -1.37 0.84 -0.60
CA ALA A 106 -0.89 0.96 -1.98
C ALA A 106 -0.14 2.28 -2.20
N ALA A 107 -0.60 3.37 -1.59
CA ALA A 107 0.12 4.64 -1.61
C ALA A 107 1.53 4.51 -1.01
N LEU A 108 1.63 3.90 0.18
CA LEU A 108 2.92 3.66 0.83
C LEU A 108 3.82 2.75 -0.02
N ALA A 109 3.29 1.65 -0.54
CA ALA A 109 4.03 0.74 -1.42
C ALA A 109 4.57 1.46 -2.66
N ALA A 110 3.72 2.27 -3.32
CA ALA A 110 4.10 3.06 -4.49
C ALA A 110 5.15 4.14 -4.18
N PHE A 111 5.11 4.71 -2.96
CA PHE A 111 6.09 5.70 -2.52
C PHE A 111 7.45 5.09 -2.18
N LEU A 112 7.46 3.84 -1.66
CA LEU A 112 8.68 3.12 -1.27
C LEU A 112 9.35 2.41 -2.46
N ALA A 113 8.60 1.87 -3.41
CA ALA A 113 9.14 1.09 -4.51
C ALA A 113 10.28 1.79 -5.29
N PRO A 114 10.15 3.07 -5.69
CA PRO A 114 11.18 3.74 -6.49
C PRO A 114 12.44 4.14 -5.73
N VAL A 115 12.44 4.03 -4.40
CA VAL A 115 13.57 4.45 -3.53
C VAL A 115 14.19 3.30 -2.75
N SER A 116 13.61 2.12 -2.81
CA SER A 116 14.18 0.89 -2.25
C SER A 116 15.02 0.20 -3.33
N ASP A 117 16.30 -0.03 -3.07
CA ASP A 117 17.20 -0.78 -3.94
C ASP A 117 16.92 -2.29 -3.97
N ARG A 118 15.97 -2.75 -3.15
CA ARG A 118 15.53 -4.16 -3.05
C ARG A 118 14.14 -4.40 -3.62
N ALA A 119 13.35 -3.36 -3.86
CA ALA A 119 12.05 -3.47 -4.49
C ALA A 119 12.21 -3.55 -6.01
N VAL A 120 12.01 -4.75 -6.57
CA VAL A 120 12.15 -4.98 -8.01
C VAL A 120 10.83 -4.82 -8.77
N GLY A 121 9.70 -4.83 -8.09
CA GLY A 121 8.36 -4.71 -8.68
C GLY A 121 7.35 -4.08 -7.73
N LEU A 122 6.18 -3.78 -8.25
CA LEU A 122 5.12 -3.09 -7.53
C LEU A 122 3.73 -3.63 -7.90
N LEU A 123 2.96 -4.01 -6.89
CA LEU A 123 1.55 -4.33 -7.03
C LEU A 123 0.71 -3.35 -6.22
N VAL A 124 -0.16 -2.60 -6.85
CA VAL A 124 -1.05 -1.64 -6.18
C VAL A 124 -2.51 -1.92 -6.50
N GLY A 125 -3.31 -2.06 -5.46
CA GLY A 125 -4.74 -2.32 -5.60
C GLY A 125 -5.59 -1.18 -5.06
N GLY A 126 -6.73 -0.92 -5.73
CA GLY A 126 -7.66 0.12 -5.30
C GLY A 126 -7.02 1.51 -5.18
N PHE A 127 -6.04 1.82 -6.03
CA PHE A 127 -5.26 3.04 -5.96
C PHE A 127 -4.89 3.55 -7.36
N PRO A 128 -5.32 4.75 -7.77
CA PRO A 128 -4.99 5.32 -9.08
C PRO A 128 -3.56 5.88 -9.10
N LEU A 129 -2.59 4.99 -9.29
CA LEU A 129 -1.15 5.21 -9.14
C LEU A 129 -0.62 6.52 -9.75
N LEU A 130 -1.07 6.87 -10.95
CA LEU A 130 -0.61 8.06 -11.67
C LEU A 130 -1.60 9.23 -11.58
N ALA A 131 -2.50 9.25 -10.60
CA ALA A 131 -3.45 10.36 -10.42
C ALA A 131 -2.79 11.66 -9.94
N GLY A 132 -1.56 11.55 -9.45
CA GLY A 132 -0.81 12.68 -8.90
C GLY A 132 -1.05 12.89 -7.40
N SER A 133 -0.08 13.55 -6.76
CA SER A 133 -0.11 13.82 -5.32
C SER A 133 -1.29 14.71 -4.90
N ASP A 134 -1.65 15.70 -5.71
CA ASP A 134 -2.71 16.66 -5.39
C ASP A 134 -4.09 16.01 -5.26
N TYR A 135 -4.34 14.94 -6.02
CA TYR A 135 -5.58 14.17 -5.92
C TYR A 135 -5.77 13.59 -4.50
N TRP A 136 -4.74 12.96 -3.96
CA TRP A 136 -4.79 12.35 -2.63
C TRP A 136 -4.52 13.34 -1.51
N LEU A 137 -3.70 14.36 -1.74
CA LEU A 137 -3.48 15.45 -0.78
C LEU A 137 -4.79 16.16 -0.47
N GLY A 138 -5.60 16.42 -1.50
CA GLY A 138 -6.93 17.00 -1.32
C GLY A 138 -7.87 16.13 -0.49
N PHE A 139 -7.84 14.81 -0.68
CA PHE A 139 -8.58 13.86 0.15
C PHE A 139 -8.15 13.92 1.63
N GLU A 140 -6.86 13.81 1.90
CA GLU A 140 -6.32 13.79 3.26
C GLU A 140 -6.57 15.13 4.00
N GLU A 141 -6.43 16.25 3.32
CA GLU A 141 -6.70 17.56 3.90
C GLU A 141 -8.18 17.76 4.19
N GLY A 142 -9.05 17.32 3.30
CA GLY A 142 -10.50 17.39 3.49
C GLY A 142 -10.97 16.50 4.64
N ALA A 143 -10.54 15.24 4.68
CA ALA A 143 -10.89 14.30 5.74
C ALA A 143 -10.39 14.78 7.12
N ARG A 144 -9.15 15.26 7.19
CA ARG A 144 -8.59 15.84 8.41
C ARG A 144 -9.40 17.06 8.90
N ALA A 145 -9.72 17.98 8.02
CA ALA A 145 -10.50 19.16 8.36
C ALA A 145 -11.89 18.78 8.90
N SER A 146 -12.57 17.86 8.25
CA SER A 146 -13.89 17.36 8.67
C SER A 146 -13.86 16.73 10.06
N LEU A 147 -12.84 15.92 10.36
CA LEU A 147 -12.67 15.31 11.69
C LEU A 147 -12.44 16.35 12.78
N ILE A 148 -11.60 17.35 12.53
CA ILE A 148 -11.37 18.45 13.47
C ILE A 148 -12.66 19.23 13.74
N GLN A 149 -13.41 19.56 12.69
CA GLN A 149 -14.69 20.27 12.81
C GLN A 149 -15.74 19.43 13.58
N ALA A 150 -15.69 18.11 13.44
CA ALA A 150 -16.55 17.21 14.21
C ALA A 150 -16.11 16.99 15.66
N GLY A 151 -15.03 17.63 16.13
CA GLY A 151 -14.49 17.46 17.48
C GLY A 151 -13.72 16.14 17.69
N LEU A 152 -13.30 15.48 16.61
CA LEU A 152 -12.57 14.21 16.60
C LEU A 152 -11.10 14.43 16.22
N ALA A 153 -10.44 15.40 16.83
CA ALA A 153 -9.09 15.82 16.48
C ALA A 153 -8.04 14.70 16.68
N ASP A 154 -8.24 13.81 17.63
CA ASP A 154 -7.43 12.61 17.86
C ASP A 154 -7.43 11.67 16.66
N LYS A 155 -8.57 11.50 16.00
CA LYS A 155 -8.69 10.70 14.77
C LYS A 155 -8.11 11.38 13.53
N ALA A 156 -7.90 12.69 13.57
CA ALA A 156 -7.33 13.44 12.46
C ALA A 156 -5.80 13.24 12.32
N VAL A 157 -5.13 12.63 13.30
CA VAL A 157 -3.68 12.39 13.28
C VAL A 157 -3.27 11.46 12.14
N GLU A 158 -4.08 10.46 11.83
CA GLU A 158 -3.86 9.54 10.71
C GLU A 158 -3.72 10.30 9.38
N HIS A 159 -4.60 11.26 9.13
CA HIS A 159 -4.56 12.11 7.95
C HIS A 159 -3.38 13.10 7.93
N GLN A 160 -2.77 13.36 9.08
CA GLN A 160 -1.54 14.17 9.14
C GLN A 160 -0.37 13.45 8.45
N LEU A 161 -0.20 12.16 8.69
CA LEU A 161 0.83 11.37 7.98
C LEU A 161 0.55 11.26 6.48
N GLY A 162 -0.70 11.01 6.09
CA GLY A 162 -1.10 11.02 4.69
C GLY A 162 -0.76 12.33 3.99
N ARG A 163 -1.04 13.47 4.64
CA ARG A 163 -0.67 14.81 4.10
C ARG A 163 0.83 14.98 3.94
N LEU A 164 1.64 14.54 4.89
CA LEU A 164 3.11 14.62 4.79
C LEU A 164 3.61 13.74 3.64
N LEU A 165 3.13 12.52 3.53
CA LEU A 165 3.46 11.60 2.45
C LEU A 165 3.15 12.20 1.08
N TYR A 166 1.92 12.70 0.87
CA TYR A 166 1.53 13.24 -0.43
C TYR A 166 2.21 14.57 -0.76
N ARG A 167 2.59 15.37 0.24
CA ARG A 167 3.45 16.55 0.02
C ARG A 167 4.85 16.17 -0.44
N GLU A 168 5.45 15.15 0.16
CA GLU A 168 6.75 14.63 -0.30
C GLU A 168 6.65 14.01 -1.69
N TRP A 169 5.58 13.26 -1.94
CA TRP A 169 5.32 12.70 -3.26
C TRP A 169 5.17 13.78 -4.34
N GLY A 170 4.47 14.88 -4.03
CA GLY A 170 4.32 16.02 -4.96
C GLY A 170 5.63 16.71 -5.32
N ARG A 171 6.70 16.48 -4.56
CA ARG A 171 8.06 16.97 -4.86
C ARG A 171 8.86 16.05 -5.78
N ARG A 172 8.34 14.84 -6.04
CA ARG A 172 9.00 13.79 -6.81
C ARG A 172 8.16 13.45 -8.03
N ASP A 173 8.82 13.26 -9.15
CA ASP A 173 8.23 12.56 -10.30
C ASP A 173 8.80 11.13 -10.33
N ASP A 174 8.01 10.20 -9.82
CA ASP A 174 8.42 8.78 -9.74
C ASP A 174 8.10 7.99 -11.01
N THR A 175 7.52 8.61 -12.04
CA THR A 175 7.05 7.91 -13.25
C THR A 175 8.16 7.11 -13.92
N ALA A 176 9.33 7.71 -14.12
CA ALA A 176 10.47 7.04 -14.73
C ALA A 176 11.06 5.93 -13.84
N ALA A 177 11.12 6.15 -12.53
CA ALA A 177 11.63 5.16 -11.58
C ALA A 177 10.68 3.96 -11.47
N LEU A 178 9.38 4.18 -11.44
CA LEU A 178 8.37 3.11 -11.46
C LEU A 178 8.41 2.32 -12.78
N ALA A 179 8.58 3.00 -13.91
CA ALA A 179 8.73 2.34 -15.19
C ALA A 179 10.00 1.46 -15.26
N ALA A 180 11.08 1.89 -14.59
CA ALA A 180 12.37 1.19 -14.56
C ALA A 180 12.41 -0.04 -13.63
N LEU A 181 11.40 -0.27 -12.80
CA LEU A 181 11.32 -1.51 -12.01
C LEU A 181 11.41 -2.73 -12.93
N SER A 182 12.29 -3.68 -12.61
CA SER A 182 12.64 -4.82 -13.48
C SER A 182 11.66 -5.99 -13.36
N GLY A 183 10.93 -6.08 -12.26
CA GLY A 183 9.98 -7.15 -11.95
C GLY A 183 8.53 -6.79 -12.26
N PRO A 184 7.58 -7.57 -11.71
CA PRO A 184 6.16 -7.38 -11.95
C PRO A 184 5.65 -5.99 -11.58
N LYS A 185 4.82 -5.44 -12.45
CA LYS A 185 4.12 -4.16 -12.24
C LYS A 185 2.64 -4.35 -12.51
N VAL A 186 1.82 -4.28 -11.46
CA VAL A 186 0.38 -4.55 -11.54
C VAL A 186 -0.42 -3.46 -10.84
N VAL A 187 -1.49 -3.02 -11.49
CA VAL A 187 -2.56 -2.24 -10.86
C VAL A 187 -3.83 -3.06 -10.92
N TRP A 188 -4.50 -3.31 -9.79
CA TRP A 188 -5.79 -4.00 -9.79
C TRP A 188 -6.86 -3.21 -9.04
N PHE A 189 -8.10 -3.35 -9.46
CA PHE A 189 -9.22 -2.62 -8.85
C PHE A 189 -10.55 -3.30 -9.18
N GLY A 190 -11.58 -3.02 -8.39
CA GLY A 190 -12.92 -3.46 -8.68
C GLY A 190 -13.59 -2.59 -9.76
N SER A 191 -14.36 -3.19 -10.64
CA SER A 191 -15.06 -2.43 -11.70
C SER A 191 -16.03 -1.38 -11.15
N ARG A 192 -16.45 -1.53 -9.89
CA ARG A 192 -17.33 -0.62 -9.15
C ARG A 192 -16.60 0.12 -8.02
N ASP A 193 -15.27 0.18 -8.06
CA ASP A 193 -14.46 0.77 -7.00
C ASP A 193 -14.74 2.28 -6.87
N CYS A 194 -15.35 2.64 -5.74
CA CYS A 194 -15.79 4.00 -5.41
C CYS A 194 -16.73 4.63 -6.47
N GLU A 195 -17.55 3.83 -7.10
CA GLU A 195 -18.69 4.32 -7.87
C GLU A 195 -19.85 4.74 -6.93
N PRO A 196 -20.79 5.60 -7.37
CA PRO A 196 -21.80 6.22 -6.49
C PRO A 196 -22.66 5.29 -5.67
N ASP A 197 -22.85 4.05 -6.12
CA ASP A 197 -23.67 3.04 -5.47
C ASP A 197 -22.87 2.05 -4.60
N CYS A 198 -21.56 2.26 -4.43
CA CYS A 198 -20.72 1.37 -3.63
C CYS A 198 -20.45 1.92 -2.21
N ARG A 199 -20.10 1.00 -1.30
CA ARG A 199 -19.95 1.27 0.14
C ARG A 199 -18.92 2.34 0.49
N MET A 200 -17.91 2.51 -0.33
CA MET A 200 -16.80 3.42 -0.04
C MET A 200 -16.93 4.79 -0.70
N TYR A 201 -17.98 5.03 -1.49
CA TYR A 201 -18.13 6.26 -2.25
C TYR A 201 -18.07 7.52 -1.37
N ASP A 202 -18.93 7.57 -0.38
CA ASP A 202 -19.00 8.74 0.53
C ASP A 202 -17.76 8.84 1.42
N PHE A 203 -17.24 7.69 1.86
CA PHE A 203 -16.06 7.63 2.74
C PHE A 203 -14.81 8.22 2.10
N VAL A 204 -14.60 7.96 0.81
CA VAL A 204 -13.44 8.49 0.06
C VAL A 204 -13.77 9.76 -0.72
N GLY A 205 -14.86 10.44 -0.36
CA GLY A 205 -15.23 11.73 -0.95
C GLY A 205 -15.47 11.68 -2.46
N GLY A 206 -16.01 10.59 -2.98
CA GLY A 206 -16.24 10.41 -4.41
C GLY A 206 -14.97 10.29 -5.23
N ALA A 207 -13.92 9.68 -4.69
CA ALA A 207 -12.59 9.54 -5.32
C ALA A 207 -12.63 8.85 -6.70
N ALA A 208 -13.72 8.16 -7.05
CA ALA A 208 -13.95 7.56 -8.37
C ALA A 208 -12.75 6.71 -8.84
N ILE A 209 -12.26 5.82 -7.95
CA ILE A 209 -11.00 5.08 -8.13
C ILE A 209 -11.00 4.30 -9.44
N ALA A 210 -12.06 3.52 -9.72
CA ALA A 210 -12.16 2.76 -10.97
C ALA A 210 -12.05 3.67 -12.20
N ARG A 211 -12.77 4.78 -12.20
CA ARG A 211 -12.74 5.78 -13.30
C ARG A 211 -11.37 6.40 -13.46
N GLN A 212 -10.71 6.73 -12.36
CA GLN A 212 -9.36 7.30 -12.37
C GLN A 212 -8.32 6.32 -12.92
N ILE A 213 -8.40 5.03 -12.57
CA ILE A 213 -7.50 4.02 -13.11
C ILE A 213 -7.76 3.78 -14.60
N ARG A 214 -9.03 3.63 -15.01
CA ARG A 214 -9.40 3.44 -16.42
C ARG A 214 -8.91 4.59 -17.30
N SER A 215 -9.03 5.84 -16.83
CA SER A 215 -8.59 7.01 -17.59
C SER A 215 -7.07 7.08 -17.80
N ARG A 216 -6.31 6.33 -17.00
CA ARG A 216 -4.83 6.24 -17.04
C ARG A 216 -4.31 4.90 -17.53
N ALA A 217 -5.18 4.00 -17.97
CA ALA A 217 -4.78 2.65 -18.37
C ALA A 217 -3.70 2.63 -19.46
N ALA A 218 -3.78 3.53 -20.44
CA ALA A 218 -2.75 3.68 -21.48
C ALA A 218 -1.40 4.11 -20.89
N GLN A 219 -1.39 5.14 -20.05
CA GLN A 219 -0.18 5.64 -19.40
C GLN A 219 0.45 4.57 -18.46
N LEU A 220 -0.38 3.83 -17.73
CA LEU A 220 0.08 2.69 -16.91
C LEU A 220 0.71 1.61 -17.79
N GLY A 221 0.08 1.27 -18.92
CA GLY A 221 0.64 0.32 -19.88
C GLY A 221 1.98 0.76 -20.48
N GLU A 222 2.14 2.04 -20.82
CA GLU A 222 3.41 2.63 -21.26
C GLU A 222 4.51 2.53 -20.20
N ALA A 223 4.15 2.65 -18.91
CA ALA A 223 5.06 2.43 -17.78
C ALA A 223 5.29 0.93 -17.46
N GLY A 224 4.69 0.02 -18.23
CA GLY A 224 4.83 -1.42 -18.10
C GLY A 224 3.94 -2.07 -17.05
N PHE A 225 2.91 -1.38 -16.56
CA PHE A 225 1.94 -1.97 -15.63
C PHE A 225 0.88 -2.77 -16.37
N GLU A 226 0.60 -3.97 -15.87
CA GLU A 226 -0.60 -4.71 -16.20
C GLU A 226 -1.77 -4.16 -15.37
N VAL A 227 -2.88 -3.80 -16.03
CA VAL A 227 -4.08 -3.28 -15.37
C VAL A 227 -5.13 -4.38 -15.32
N ILE A 228 -5.55 -4.77 -14.12
CA ILE A 228 -6.52 -5.84 -13.86
C ILE A 228 -7.78 -5.23 -13.27
N GLU A 229 -8.87 -5.33 -13.99
CA GLU A 229 -10.20 -4.95 -13.52
C GLU A 229 -10.95 -6.17 -13.04
N ILE A 230 -11.32 -6.21 -11.76
CA ILE A 230 -12.08 -7.30 -11.14
C ILE A 230 -13.56 -7.01 -11.31
N ASP A 231 -14.19 -7.71 -12.22
CA ASP A 231 -15.58 -7.47 -12.58
C ASP A 231 -16.56 -7.63 -11.41
N GLY A 232 -17.53 -6.73 -11.32
CA GLY A 232 -18.58 -6.69 -10.30
C GLY A 232 -18.12 -6.30 -8.89
N GLN A 233 -16.81 -6.18 -8.64
CA GLN A 233 -16.30 -5.88 -7.30
C GLN A 233 -16.26 -4.37 -7.02
N ASP A 234 -16.60 -4.01 -5.77
CA ASP A 234 -16.36 -2.69 -5.21
C ASP A 234 -14.94 -2.62 -4.56
N HIS A 235 -14.64 -1.51 -3.89
CA HIS A 235 -13.36 -1.30 -3.22
C HIS A 235 -13.02 -2.41 -2.22
N ILE A 236 -13.97 -2.86 -1.43
CA ILE A 236 -13.75 -3.93 -0.44
C ILE A 236 -13.68 -5.29 -1.12
N GLY A 237 -14.55 -5.56 -2.07
CA GLY A 237 -14.61 -6.82 -2.80
C GLY A 237 -13.34 -7.13 -3.58
N ALA A 238 -12.74 -6.12 -4.22
CA ALA A 238 -11.50 -6.28 -4.99
C ALA A 238 -10.25 -6.57 -4.13
N LEU A 239 -10.37 -6.54 -2.80
CA LEU A 239 -9.37 -7.06 -1.87
C LEU A 239 -9.83 -8.37 -1.23
N ALA A 240 -11.07 -8.43 -0.79
CA ALA A 240 -11.57 -9.49 0.10
C ALA A 240 -11.99 -10.77 -0.63
N THR A 241 -12.40 -10.68 -1.90
CA THR A 241 -12.85 -11.83 -2.70
C THR A 241 -11.64 -12.58 -3.28
N THR A 242 -10.87 -13.22 -2.40
CA THR A 242 -9.56 -13.79 -2.74
C THR A 242 -9.62 -14.90 -3.78
N GLU A 243 -10.72 -15.64 -3.86
CA GLU A 243 -10.96 -16.68 -4.87
C GLU A 243 -11.05 -16.14 -6.30
N VAL A 244 -11.33 -14.83 -6.46
CA VAL A 244 -11.37 -14.15 -7.76
C VAL A 244 -10.07 -13.36 -7.98
N VAL A 245 -9.56 -12.70 -6.94
CA VAL A 245 -8.41 -11.78 -7.02
C VAL A 245 -7.09 -12.54 -7.13
N ALA A 246 -6.84 -13.51 -6.23
CA ALA A 246 -5.55 -14.18 -6.17
C ALA A 246 -5.16 -14.90 -7.48
N PRO A 247 -6.05 -15.63 -8.17
CA PRO A 247 -5.70 -16.25 -9.45
C PRO A 247 -5.25 -15.25 -10.53
N GLN A 248 -5.86 -14.06 -10.57
CA GLN A 248 -5.51 -13.03 -11.54
C GLN A 248 -4.15 -12.40 -11.21
N LEU A 249 -3.87 -12.12 -9.92
CA LEU A 249 -2.56 -11.64 -9.49
C LEU A 249 -1.47 -12.69 -9.76
N ILE A 250 -1.72 -13.96 -9.46
CA ILE A 250 -0.79 -15.06 -9.74
C ILE A 250 -0.50 -15.13 -11.25
N ALA A 251 -1.52 -15.04 -12.09
CA ALA A 251 -1.33 -15.08 -13.53
C ALA A 251 -0.45 -13.93 -14.04
N ALA A 252 -0.68 -12.71 -13.53
CA ALA A 252 0.13 -11.54 -13.88
C ALA A 252 1.59 -11.67 -13.40
N LEU A 253 1.80 -12.14 -12.17
CA LEU A 253 3.12 -12.39 -11.61
C LEU A 253 3.89 -13.43 -12.42
N MET A 254 3.27 -14.56 -12.73
CA MET A 254 3.87 -15.63 -13.56
C MET A 254 4.20 -15.15 -14.99
N LYS A 255 3.33 -14.34 -15.60
CA LYS A 255 3.55 -13.75 -16.92
C LYS A 255 4.77 -12.84 -16.92
N ALA A 256 5.04 -12.17 -15.82
CA ALA A 256 6.22 -11.33 -15.63
C ALA A 256 7.48 -12.13 -15.19
N GLY A 257 7.40 -13.45 -15.08
CA GLY A 257 8.52 -14.32 -14.71
C GLY A 257 8.83 -14.35 -13.22
N TRP A 258 7.88 -13.98 -12.40
CA TRP A 258 7.99 -13.95 -10.95
C TRP A 258 7.36 -15.15 -10.27
#